data_c34828ba4d88336e3ee45802ed14c8d9
#
_entry.id   c34828ba4d88336e3ee45802ed14c8d9
#
_cell.length_a   1.000
_cell.length_b   1.000
_cell.length_c   1.000
_cell.angle_alpha   90.00
_cell.angle_beta   90.00
_cell.angle_gamma   90.00
#
_symmetry.space_group_name_H-M   'P 1'
#
loop_
_entity.id
_entity.type
_entity.pdbx_description
1 polymer ?
#
loop_
_entity_poly.entity_id
_entity_poly.type
_entity_poly.pdbx_seq_one_letter_code
_entity_poly.pdbx_strand_id
1 'polypeptide(L)'
;EYNFLDLSEKNLVDLFSKSEKSSVVITLATELGLGGKYSEYILSKSKIDKEKTSLNIKEIKRIQKTIDEIKETLPKAYYGKKLSPIEIEKSKKTHDSFNQALDELLTEKSHNDKQEIVVSKVEKKKEKINKIIREQKARIKGLKISIKENQKKAEVLYENYQMLEKLLDEFNLIKKNHS
;
A
#
# COMPACT_ATOMS: atom_id res chain seq x y z
N GLU A 1 33.34 15.78 9.85
CA GLU A 1 32.32 14.75 10.11
C GLU A 1 32.24 14.49 11.60
N TYR A 2 31.06 14.58 12.21
CA TYR A 2 30.89 14.43 13.66
C TYR A 2 30.44 13.00 13.97
N ASN A 3 31.17 12.35 14.88
CA ASN A 3 30.82 11.01 15.35
C ASN A 3 29.90 11.11 16.57
N PHE A 4 28.72 10.50 16.52
CA PHE A 4 27.76 10.46 17.61
C PHE A 4 28.34 9.90 18.92
N LEU A 5 29.22 8.91 18.83
CA LEU A 5 29.80 8.24 20.01
C LEU A 5 30.78 9.15 20.77
N ASP A 6 31.53 10.02 20.06
CA ASP A 6 32.56 10.89 20.60
C ASP A 6 32.10 12.38 20.68
N LEU A 7 30.80 12.59 20.66
CA LEU A 7 30.22 13.94 20.60
C LEU A 7 30.41 14.68 21.92
N SER A 8 31.05 15.86 21.86
CA SER A 8 31.21 16.78 22.98
C SER A 8 30.32 18.01 22.84
N GLU A 9 30.15 18.76 23.95
CA GLU A 9 29.40 20.04 23.92
C GLU A 9 29.99 21.01 22.89
N LYS A 10 31.34 21.08 22.79
CA LYS A 10 32.02 21.93 21.80
C LYS A 10 31.67 21.53 20.36
N ASN A 11 31.62 20.23 20.10
CA ASN A 11 31.25 19.71 18.76
C ASN A 11 29.80 20.04 18.42
N LEU A 12 28.88 20.01 19.39
CA LEU A 12 27.50 20.42 19.16
C LEU A 12 27.37 21.92 18.91
N VAL A 13 28.09 22.77 19.66
CA VAL A 13 28.11 24.21 19.41
C VAL A 13 28.65 24.51 18.01
N ASP A 14 29.73 23.86 17.62
CA ASP A 14 30.33 24.02 16.29
C ASP A 14 29.38 23.53 15.18
N LEU A 15 28.73 22.38 15.37
CA LEU A 15 27.74 21.84 14.47
C LEU A 15 26.58 22.83 14.24
N PHE A 16 25.96 23.32 15.30
CA PHE A 16 24.82 24.23 15.18
C PHE A 16 25.19 25.63 14.71
N SER A 17 26.42 26.09 14.94
CA SER A 17 26.89 27.36 14.44
C SER A 17 27.22 27.37 12.96
N LYS A 18 27.61 26.22 12.41
CA LYS A 18 27.99 26.03 10.99
C LYS A 18 26.86 25.49 10.11
N SER A 19 25.80 24.97 10.75
CA SER A 19 24.68 24.37 10.02
C SER A 19 23.85 25.44 9.31
N GLU A 20 23.64 25.25 8.00
CA GLU A 20 22.74 26.05 7.17
C GLU A 20 21.33 25.44 7.04
N LYS A 21 21.02 24.44 7.86
CA LYS A 21 19.73 23.76 7.81
C LYS A 21 18.60 24.60 8.38
N SER A 22 17.39 24.40 7.85
CA SER A 22 16.20 25.16 8.21
C SER A 22 15.71 24.93 9.64
N SER A 23 16.10 23.81 10.29
CA SER A 23 15.68 23.51 11.67
C SER A 23 16.67 22.60 12.39
N VAL A 24 16.65 22.66 13.72
CA VAL A 24 17.49 21.86 14.62
C VAL A 24 17.27 20.35 14.39
N VAL A 25 16.04 19.92 14.14
CA VAL A 25 15.75 18.50 13.89
C VAL A 25 16.43 18.01 12.64
N ILE A 26 16.46 18.82 11.57
CA ILE A 26 17.10 18.47 10.30
C ILE A 26 18.61 18.42 10.48
N THR A 27 19.21 19.37 11.21
CA THR A 27 20.64 19.35 11.53
C THR A 27 21.05 18.06 12.25
N LEU A 28 20.34 17.68 13.32
CA LEU A 28 20.60 16.43 14.03
C LEU A 28 20.38 15.18 13.15
N ALA A 29 19.35 15.21 12.32
CA ALA A 29 19.01 14.07 11.47
C ALA A 29 20.03 13.83 10.35
N THR A 30 20.53 14.89 9.73
CA THR A 30 21.37 14.80 8.52
C THR A 30 22.85 14.98 8.81
N GLU A 31 23.24 15.98 9.59
CA GLU A 31 24.66 16.29 9.81
C GLU A 31 25.27 15.43 10.93
N LEU A 32 24.46 15.04 11.94
CA LEU A 32 24.89 14.07 12.95
C LEU A 32 24.52 12.62 12.56
N GLY A 33 23.77 12.43 11.46
CA GLY A 33 23.43 11.10 10.96
C GLY A 33 22.45 10.30 11.80
N LEU A 34 21.73 10.91 12.76
CA LEU A 34 20.80 10.20 13.65
C LEU A 34 19.49 9.76 12.95
N GLY A 35 19.15 10.41 11.83
CA GLY A 35 17.85 10.24 11.19
C GLY A 35 16.71 10.89 11.98
N GLY A 36 15.57 11.12 11.31
CA GLY A 36 14.46 11.91 11.86
C GLY A 36 13.92 11.39 13.18
N LYS A 37 13.71 10.10 13.33
CA LYS A 37 13.08 9.47 14.50
C LYS A 37 13.87 9.70 15.80
N TYR A 38 15.17 9.51 15.76
CA TYR A 38 16.04 9.72 16.93
C TYR A 38 16.22 11.20 17.22
N SER A 39 16.31 12.04 16.21
CA SER A 39 16.41 13.50 16.36
C SER A 39 15.17 14.09 17.03
N GLU A 40 13.97 13.68 16.60
CA GLU A 40 12.71 14.08 17.23
C GLU A 40 12.62 13.60 18.70
N TYR A 41 13.04 12.36 18.97
CA TYR A 41 13.08 11.82 20.32
C TYR A 41 14.00 12.63 21.25
N ILE A 42 15.24 12.93 20.79
CA ILE A 42 16.20 13.73 21.58
C ILE A 42 15.65 15.11 21.87
N LEU A 43 15.09 15.80 20.87
CA LEU A 43 14.51 17.13 21.06
C LEU A 43 13.30 17.12 21.98
N SER A 44 12.41 16.14 21.83
CA SER A 44 11.25 15.96 22.71
C SER A 44 11.67 15.73 24.17
N LYS A 45 12.64 14.82 24.40
CA LYS A 45 13.17 14.54 25.75
C LYS A 45 13.91 15.74 26.35
N SER A 46 14.59 16.51 25.52
CA SER A 46 15.27 17.76 25.91
C SER A 46 14.33 18.95 26.07
N LYS A 47 13.02 18.79 25.78
CA LYS A 47 11.99 19.84 25.78
C LYS A 47 12.38 21.04 24.92
N ILE A 48 12.76 20.75 23.67
CA ILE A 48 13.14 21.74 22.66
C ILE A 48 12.22 21.57 21.45
N ASP A 49 11.74 22.69 20.92
CA ASP A 49 10.90 22.67 19.71
C ASP A 49 11.73 22.23 18.50
N LYS A 50 11.20 21.25 17.76
CA LYS A 50 11.83 20.69 16.58
C LYS A 50 11.98 21.65 15.41
N GLU A 51 11.06 22.62 15.29
CA GLU A 51 11.05 23.62 14.23
C GLU A 51 12.02 24.81 14.50
N LYS A 52 12.65 24.82 15.68
CA LYS A 52 13.57 25.88 16.06
C LYS A 52 14.78 25.91 15.13
N THR A 53 15.22 27.13 14.78
CA THR A 53 16.35 27.35 13.85
C THR A 53 17.68 27.58 14.58
N SER A 54 17.64 28.07 15.82
CA SER A 54 18.85 28.39 16.63
C SER A 54 18.70 27.87 18.04
N LEU A 55 19.79 27.48 18.66
CA LEU A 55 19.86 27.00 20.04
C LEU A 55 20.73 27.89 20.90
N ASN A 56 20.32 28.07 22.17
CA ASN A 56 21.19 28.67 23.17
C ASN A 56 22.07 27.60 23.85
N ILE A 57 23.11 28.04 24.55
CA ILE A 57 24.07 27.13 25.22
C ILE A 57 23.36 26.20 26.22
N LYS A 58 22.32 26.69 26.94
CA LYS A 58 21.58 25.85 27.89
C LYS A 58 20.79 24.73 27.21
N GLU A 59 20.30 24.98 26.01
CA GLU A 59 19.58 24.00 25.20
C GLU A 59 20.54 22.96 24.63
N ILE A 60 21.71 23.39 24.15
CA ILE A 60 22.77 22.47 23.67
C ILE A 60 23.21 21.53 24.78
N LYS A 61 23.40 22.05 26.02
CA LYS A 61 23.72 21.19 27.19
C LYS A 61 22.62 20.15 27.47
N ARG A 62 21.34 20.52 27.32
CA ARG A 62 20.24 19.53 27.46
C ARG A 62 20.26 18.46 26.40
N ILE A 63 20.54 18.84 25.15
CA ILE A 63 20.72 17.87 24.06
C ILE A 63 21.89 16.94 24.37
N GLN A 64 23.04 17.49 24.74
CA GLN A 64 24.21 16.70 25.11
C GLN A 64 23.89 15.69 26.23
N LYS A 65 23.27 16.15 27.30
CA LYS A 65 22.87 15.28 28.42
C LYS A 65 21.95 14.15 27.95
N THR A 66 20.96 14.44 27.10
CA THR A 66 20.05 13.43 26.55
C THR A 66 20.79 12.42 25.67
N ILE A 67 21.77 12.86 24.90
CA ILE A 67 22.61 11.99 24.08
C ILE A 67 23.44 11.07 24.98
N ASP A 68 24.04 11.58 26.03
CA ASP A 68 24.85 10.80 26.97
C ASP A 68 23.99 9.78 27.72
N GLU A 69 22.79 10.13 28.15
CA GLU A 69 21.81 9.20 28.71
C GLU A 69 21.45 8.07 27.74
N ILE A 70 21.34 8.36 26.44
CA ILE A 70 21.07 7.35 25.41
C ILE A 70 22.26 6.41 25.25
N LYS A 71 23.51 6.93 25.28
CA LYS A 71 24.73 6.12 25.18
C LYS A 71 24.88 5.16 26.35
N GLU A 72 24.50 5.60 27.55
CA GLU A 72 24.58 4.79 28.79
C GLU A 72 23.45 3.76 28.88
N THR A 73 22.35 3.94 28.12
CA THR A 73 21.21 3.03 28.16
C THR A 73 21.56 1.70 27.50
N LEU A 74 21.44 0.59 28.23
CA LEU A 74 21.61 -0.75 27.67
C LEU A 74 20.57 -0.99 26.57
N PRO A 75 21.01 -1.36 25.37
CA PRO A 75 20.08 -1.57 24.25
C PRO A 75 19.19 -2.80 24.52
N LYS A 76 17.86 -2.61 24.43
CA LYS A 76 16.86 -3.67 24.44
C LYS A 76 16.05 -3.60 23.15
N ALA A 77 15.41 -4.68 22.80
CA ALA A 77 14.54 -4.69 21.63
C ALA A 77 13.13 -4.22 21.97
N TYR A 78 12.84 -2.97 21.71
CA TYR A 78 11.52 -2.37 21.88
C TYR A 78 10.73 -2.46 20.58
N TYR A 79 9.61 -3.17 20.60
CA TYR A 79 8.73 -3.34 19.44
C TYR A 79 7.48 -2.47 19.59
N GLY A 80 7.42 -1.40 18.79
CA GLY A 80 6.25 -0.52 18.62
C GLY A 80 5.71 -0.60 17.20
N LYS A 81 5.76 0.50 16.48
CA LYS A 81 5.53 0.53 15.01
C LYS A 81 6.75 -0.02 14.24
N LYS A 82 7.93 0.17 14.79
CA LYS A 82 9.21 -0.34 14.28
C LYS A 82 10.03 -0.84 15.46
N LEU A 83 10.95 -1.75 15.17
CA LEU A 83 11.92 -2.21 16.14
C LEU A 83 12.94 -1.09 16.45
N SER A 84 13.27 -0.89 17.72
CA SER A 84 14.21 0.12 18.18
C SER A 84 15.04 -0.40 19.36
N PRO A 85 16.35 -0.08 19.45
CA PRO A 85 17.17 -0.45 20.58
C PRO A 85 16.91 0.38 21.86
N ILE A 86 16.19 1.48 21.74
CA ILE A 86 15.75 2.32 22.84
C ILE A 86 14.23 2.55 22.78
N GLU A 87 13.59 2.82 23.90
CA GLU A 87 12.15 3.09 23.96
C GLU A 87 11.85 4.51 23.52
N ILE A 88 11.55 4.68 22.23
CA ILE A 88 11.17 5.98 21.63
C ILE A 88 9.67 6.22 21.75
N GLU A 89 8.87 5.17 21.59
CA GLU A 89 7.41 5.19 21.70
C GLU A 89 6.98 4.08 22.66
N LYS A 90 5.76 4.15 23.23
CA LYS A 90 5.22 3.04 24.02
C LYS A 90 5.35 1.72 23.25
N SER A 91 6.21 0.86 23.74
CA SER A 91 6.43 -0.46 23.16
C SER A 91 5.24 -1.37 23.44
N LYS A 92 4.85 -2.16 22.43
CA LYS A 92 3.83 -3.22 22.58
C LYS A 92 4.42 -4.46 23.22
N LYS A 93 5.68 -4.75 22.89
CA LYS A 93 6.46 -5.87 23.40
C LYS A 93 7.90 -5.45 23.58
N THR A 94 8.58 -6.05 24.54
CA THR A 94 10.03 -5.95 24.74
C THR A 94 10.63 -7.35 24.68
N HIS A 95 11.79 -7.47 24.03
CA HIS A 95 12.52 -8.72 23.94
C HIS A 95 13.92 -8.51 24.50
N ASP A 96 14.45 -9.55 25.13
CA ASP A 96 15.81 -9.52 25.70
C ASP A 96 16.90 -9.54 24.62
N SER A 97 16.57 -10.08 23.44
CA SER A 97 17.47 -10.12 22.29
C SER A 97 16.88 -9.40 21.09
N PHE A 98 17.69 -8.53 20.46
CA PHE A 98 17.31 -7.84 19.22
C PHE A 98 17.10 -8.81 18.05
N ASN A 99 17.88 -9.89 18.01
CA ASN A 99 17.76 -10.92 16.98
C ASN A 99 16.43 -11.68 17.10
N GLN A 100 15.99 -12.02 18.31
CA GLN A 100 14.67 -12.65 18.52
C GLN A 100 13.52 -11.74 18.08
N ALA A 101 13.59 -10.47 18.44
CA ALA A 101 12.59 -9.50 18.03
C ALA A 101 12.53 -9.30 16.51
N LEU A 102 13.68 -9.31 15.86
CA LEU A 102 13.79 -9.19 14.40
C LEU A 102 13.25 -10.44 13.70
N ASP A 103 13.55 -11.62 14.21
CA ASP A 103 13.08 -12.90 13.67
C ASP A 103 11.56 -13.02 13.77
N GLU A 104 10.98 -12.69 14.93
CA GLU A 104 9.52 -12.63 15.11
C GLU A 104 8.87 -11.65 14.12
N LEU A 105 9.41 -10.45 13.98
CA LEU A 105 8.90 -9.42 13.08
C LEU A 105 8.96 -9.84 11.60
N LEU A 106 10.08 -10.43 11.17
CA LEU A 106 10.24 -10.90 9.80
C LEU A 106 9.35 -12.09 9.50
N THR A 107 9.16 -12.98 10.48
CA THR A 107 8.26 -14.13 10.36
C THR A 107 6.82 -13.65 10.24
N GLU A 108 6.33 -12.77 11.12
CA GLU A 108 4.99 -12.18 11.04
C GLU A 108 4.76 -11.48 9.69
N LYS A 109 5.73 -10.69 9.24
CA LYS A 109 5.64 -9.99 7.96
C LYS A 109 5.57 -10.96 6.78
N SER A 110 6.41 -11.99 6.77
CA SER A 110 6.40 -13.02 5.73
C SER A 110 5.07 -13.78 5.67
N HIS A 111 4.46 -14.08 6.82
CA HIS A 111 3.14 -14.70 6.89
C HIS A 111 2.04 -13.80 6.33
N ASN A 112 2.04 -12.52 6.70
CA ASN A 112 1.06 -11.56 6.21
C ASN A 112 1.17 -11.35 4.70
N ASP A 113 2.39 -11.16 4.18
CA ASP A 113 2.65 -11.00 2.74
C ASP A 113 2.17 -12.23 1.93
N LYS A 114 2.40 -13.45 2.45
CA LYS A 114 1.91 -14.69 1.81
C LYS A 114 0.37 -14.76 1.81
N GLN A 115 -0.28 -14.36 2.92
CA GLN A 115 -1.74 -14.35 3.01
C GLN A 115 -2.35 -13.34 2.03
N GLU A 116 -1.81 -12.12 1.93
CA GLU A 116 -2.28 -11.11 0.97
C GLU A 116 -2.18 -11.57 -0.48
N ILE A 117 -1.06 -12.23 -0.85
CA ILE A 117 -0.89 -12.78 -2.20
C ILE A 117 -1.93 -13.87 -2.49
N VAL A 118 -2.23 -14.76 -1.53
CA VAL A 118 -3.24 -15.80 -1.70
C VAL A 118 -4.62 -15.20 -1.86
N VAL A 119 -5.00 -14.27 -0.99
CA VAL A 119 -6.31 -13.58 -1.04
C VAL A 119 -6.49 -12.88 -2.38
N SER A 120 -5.50 -12.11 -2.84
CA SER A 120 -5.57 -11.40 -4.12
C SER A 120 -5.74 -12.34 -5.32
N LYS A 121 -5.08 -13.51 -5.31
CA LYS A 121 -5.24 -14.53 -6.36
C LYS A 121 -6.64 -15.15 -6.35
N VAL A 122 -7.20 -15.40 -5.18
CA VAL A 122 -8.56 -15.94 -5.02
C VAL A 122 -9.58 -14.93 -5.51
N GLU A 123 -9.46 -13.65 -5.14
CA GLU A 123 -10.36 -12.58 -5.58
C GLU A 123 -10.35 -12.41 -7.11
N LYS A 124 -9.17 -12.38 -7.73
CA LYS A 124 -9.05 -12.32 -9.20
C LYS A 124 -9.70 -13.50 -9.89
N LYS A 125 -9.60 -14.73 -9.33
CA LYS A 125 -10.30 -15.91 -9.87
C LYS A 125 -11.82 -15.77 -9.71
N LYS A 126 -12.29 -15.30 -8.57
CA LYS A 126 -13.72 -15.06 -8.29
C LYS A 126 -14.32 -14.04 -9.26
N GLU A 127 -13.61 -12.94 -9.52
CA GLU A 127 -14.06 -11.93 -10.50
C GLU A 127 -14.17 -12.49 -11.91
N LYS A 128 -13.17 -13.28 -12.37
CA LYS A 128 -13.23 -13.96 -13.68
C LYS A 128 -14.44 -14.89 -13.80
N ILE A 129 -14.68 -15.71 -12.78
CA ILE A 129 -15.83 -16.62 -12.76
C ILE A 129 -17.15 -15.83 -12.77
N ASN A 130 -17.27 -14.78 -11.98
CA ASN A 130 -18.45 -13.93 -11.96
C ASN A 130 -18.71 -13.22 -13.29
N LYS A 131 -17.64 -12.85 -14.02
CA LYS A 131 -17.76 -12.32 -15.38
C LYS A 131 -18.35 -13.35 -16.32
N ILE A 132 -17.81 -14.57 -16.33
CA ILE A 132 -18.31 -15.67 -17.17
C ILE A 132 -19.78 -15.96 -16.86
N ILE A 133 -20.16 -16.02 -15.58
CA ILE A 133 -21.56 -16.25 -15.19
C ILE A 133 -22.48 -15.15 -15.73
N ARG A 134 -22.07 -13.90 -15.67
CA ARG A 134 -22.86 -12.77 -16.22
C ARG A 134 -23.02 -12.89 -17.73
N GLU A 135 -21.95 -13.20 -18.44
CA GLU A 135 -21.97 -13.39 -19.91
C GLU A 135 -22.86 -14.56 -20.31
N GLN A 136 -22.79 -15.69 -19.62
CA GLN A 136 -23.67 -16.84 -19.88
C GLN A 136 -25.13 -16.55 -19.60
N LYS A 137 -25.44 -15.84 -18.51
CA LYS A 137 -26.82 -15.42 -18.23
C LYS A 137 -27.38 -14.48 -19.31
N ALA A 138 -26.55 -13.53 -19.78
CA ALA A 138 -26.95 -12.63 -20.87
C ALA A 138 -27.19 -13.40 -22.17
N ARG A 139 -26.34 -14.36 -22.51
CA ARG A 139 -26.49 -15.25 -23.68
C ARG A 139 -27.78 -16.07 -23.61
N ILE A 140 -28.07 -16.68 -22.47
CA ILE A 140 -29.33 -17.43 -22.26
C ILE A 140 -30.55 -16.53 -22.46
N LYS A 141 -30.51 -15.30 -21.94
CA LYS A 141 -31.60 -14.34 -22.13
C LYS A 141 -31.80 -13.99 -23.61
N GLY A 142 -30.70 -13.73 -24.34
CA GLY A 142 -30.75 -13.46 -25.79
C GLY A 142 -31.31 -14.64 -26.58
N LEU A 143 -30.86 -15.86 -26.29
CA LEU A 143 -31.36 -17.06 -26.95
C LEU A 143 -32.87 -17.30 -26.69
N LYS A 144 -33.36 -17.04 -25.47
CA LYS A 144 -34.80 -17.13 -25.17
C LYS A 144 -35.65 -16.14 -25.95
N ILE A 145 -35.11 -14.91 -26.19
CA ILE A 145 -35.80 -13.92 -27.02
C ILE A 145 -35.83 -14.40 -28.47
N SER A 146 -34.68 -14.83 -29.01
CA SER A 146 -34.58 -15.32 -30.39
C SER A 146 -35.49 -16.55 -30.66
N ILE A 147 -35.59 -17.46 -29.69
CA ILE A 147 -36.53 -18.61 -29.78
C ILE A 147 -37.99 -18.09 -29.95
N LYS A 148 -38.42 -17.14 -29.08
CA LYS A 148 -39.77 -16.59 -29.16
C LYS A 148 -40.06 -15.86 -30.50
N GLU A 149 -39.06 -15.12 -30.98
CA GLU A 149 -39.16 -14.42 -32.26
C GLU A 149 -39.26 -15.41 -33.44
N ASN A 150 -38.41 -16.43 -33.42
CA ASN A 150 -38.43 -17.45 -34.48
C ASN A 150 -39.70 -18.32 -34.44
N GLN A 151 -40.24 -18.59 -33.25
CA GLN A 151 -41.52 -19.28 -33.13
C GLN A 151 -42.64 -18.44 -33.75
N LYS A 152 -42.74 -17.15 -33.43
CA LYS A 152 -43.70 -16.23 -34.04
C LYS A 152 -43.57 -16.15 -35.55
N LYS A 153 -42.31 -16.08 -36.07
CA LYS A 153 -42.06 -16.09 -37.51
C LYS A 153 -42.52 -17.39 -38.15
N ALA A 154 -42.27 -18.54 -37.53
CA ALA A 154 -42.73 -19.80 -37.99
C ALA A 154 -44.25 -19.92 -38.03
N GLU A 155 -44.94 -19.44 -36.96
CA GLU A 155 -46.41 -19.41 -36.92
C GLU A 155 -46.99 -18.63 -38.10
N VAL A 156 -46.48 -17.39 -38.35
CA VAL A 156 -46.92 -16.57 -39.48
C VAL A 156 -46.66 -17.22 -40.82
N LEU A 157 -45.51 -17.93 -40.97
CA LEU A 157 -45.20 -18.66 -42.18
C LEU A 157 -46.15 -19.86 -42.40
N TYR A 158 -46.51 -20.57 -41.35
CA TYR A 158 -47.45 -21.71 -41.42
C TYR A 158 -48.89 -21.23 -41.72
N GLU A 159 -49.33 -20.16 -41.10
CA GLU A 159 -50.65 -19.57 -41.35
C GLU A 159 -50.83 -19.10 -42.80
N ASN A 160 -49.75 -18.63 -43.44
CA ASN A 160 -49.77 -18.11 -44.81
C ASN A 160 -49.09 -19.00 -45.83
N TYR A 161 -48.87 -20.28 -45.52
CA TYR A 161 -48.11 -21.18 -46.34
C TYR A 161 -48.57 -21.26 -47.79
N GLN A 162 -49.88 -21.43 -48.03
CA GLN A 162 -50.44 -21.56 -49.37
C GLN A 162 -50.26 -20.27 -50.23
N MET A 163 -50.30 -19.12 -49.60
CA MET A 163 -50.08 -17.83 -50.29
C MET A 163 -48.58 -17.65 -50.62
N LEU A 164 -47.68 -18.06 -49.72
CA LEU A 164 -46.25 -17.99 -49.94
C LEU A 164 -45.78 -18.96 -51.02
N GLU A 165 -46.36 -20.15 -51.10
CA GLU A 165 -46.10 -21.14 -52.16
C GLU A 165 -46.44 -20.57 -53.52
N LYS A 166 -47.64 -20.00 -53.71
CA LYS A 166 -48.07 -19.35 -54.98
C LYS A 166 -47.12 -18.20 -55.37
N LEU A 167 -46.74 -17.34 -54.43
CA LEU A 167 -45.82 -16.24 -54.69
C LEU A 167 -44.42 -16.73 -55.10
N LEU A 168 -43.90 -17.79 -54.47
CA LEU A 168 -42.63 -18.38 -54.84
C LEU A 168 -42.65 -19.01 -56.23
N ASP A 169 -43.76 -19.65 -56.60
CA ASP A 169 -43.92 -20.24 -57.93
C ASP A 169 -44.00 -19.15 -59.02
N GLU A 170 -44.76 -18.09 -58.78
CA GLU A 170 -44.82 -16.90 -59.67
C GLU A 170 -43.43 -16.24 -59.80
N PHE A 171 -42.71 -16.06 -58.73
CA PHE A 171 -41.36 -15.49 -58.74
C PHE A 171 -40.37 -16.37 -59.52
N ASN A 172 -40.44 -17.69 -59.37
CA ASN A 172 -39.60 -18.62 -60.08
C ASN A 172 -39.91 -18.64 -61.58
N LEU A 173 -41.20 -18.48 -61.99
CA LEU A 173 -41.61 -18.31 -63.39
C LEU A 173 -41.06 -17.04 -64.03
N ILE A 174 -41.13 -15.92 -63.32
CA ILE A 174 -40.56 -14.63 -63.75
C ILE A 174 -39.06 -14.74 -63.93
N LYS A 175 -38.37 -15.38 -62.98
CA LYS A 175 -36.91 -15.55 -63.01
C LYS A 175 -36.49 -16.39 -64.20
N LYS A 176 -37.22 -17.47 -64.55
CA LYS A 176 -36.95 -18.30 -65.74
C LYS A 176 -37.18 -17.57 -67.06
N ASN A 177 -38.08 -16.62 -67.09
CA ASN A 177 -38.39 -15.84 -68.30
C ASN A 177 -37.43 -14.67 -68.55
N HIS A 178 -36.59 -14.32 -67.55
CA HIS A 178 -35.59 -13.27 -67.66
C HIS A 178 -34.13 -13.78 -67.63
N SER A 179 -33.92 -15.08 -67.72
CA SER A 179 -32.59 -15.71 -67.87
C SER A 179 -32.44 -16.24 -69.29
#